data_33418e73ee5bb1cae872026a193b2e4e
#
_entry.id   33418e73ee5bb1cae872026a193b2e4e
#
_cell.length_a   1.000
_cell.length_b   1.000
_cell.length_c   1.000
_cell.angle_alpha   90.00
_cell.angle_beta   90.00
_cell.angle_gamma   90.00
#
_symmetry.space_group_name_H-M   'P 1'
#
loop_
_entity.id
_entity.type
_entity.pdbx_description
1 polymer ?
#
loop_
_entity_poly.entity_id
_entity_poly.type
_entity_poly.pdbx_seq_one_letter_code
_entity_poly.pdbx_strand_id
1 'polypeptide(L)'
;MKKTAAHILLALLLSACAATAPTPRPASSTLAGDAAHPDATRNWVRTELYFGVGVISDQDVEADAAANEKRWREFLDREVTPRFPDGLSVFDVYGQWRTQGQNHIERLHSKVIMLLHADAPKQRADLEAIRAAWKKETGDLSVLRVTQPADVSF
;
A
#
# COMPACT_ATOMS: atom_id res chain seq x y z
N MET A 1 72.86 4.09 -41.44
CA MET A 1 72.44 4.80 -40.24
C MET A 1 70.97 4.44 -40.01
N LYS A 2 70.75 3.50 -39.04
CA LYS A 2 69.41 2.97 -38.74
C LYS A 2 68.89 3.66 -37.46
N LYS A 3 67.76 4.36 -37.57
CA LYS A 3 67.06 4.94 -36.41
C LYS A 3 65.95 4.01 -35.99
N THR A 4 66.08 3.37 -34.86
CA THR A 4 65.06 2.57 -34.18
C THR A 4 64.11 3.50 -33.41
N ALA A 5 62.84 3.48 -33.76
CA ALA A 5 61.81 4.17 -33.02
C ALA A 5 61.23 3.21 -31.94
N ALA A 6 61.35 3.61 -30.68
CA ALA A 6 60.76 2.90 -29.54
C ALA A 6 59.31 3.32 -29.38
N HIS A 7 58.38 2.38 -29.49
CA HIS A 7 56.97 2.59 -29.15
C HIS A 7 56.76 2.30 -27.66
N ILE A 8 56.41 3.33 -26.91
CA ILE A 8 55.97 3.19 -25.52
C ILE A 8 54.48 2.94 -25.52
N LEU A 9 54.10 1.72 -25.15
CA LEU A 9 52.70 1.30 -24.99
C LEU A 9 52.24 1.70 -23.56
N LEU A 10 51.46 2.76 -23.48
CA LEU A 10 50.87 3.22 -22.23
C LEU A 10 49.57 2.45 -21.97
N ALA A 11 49.61 1.43 -21.11
CA ALA A 11 48.43 0.68 -20.69
C ALA A 11 47.67 1.50 -19.63
N LEU A 12 46.52 2.06 -19.99
CA LEU A 12 45.58 2.65 -19.05
C LEU A 12 44.80 1.51 -18.33
N LEU A 13 45.07 1.29 -17.07
CA LEU A 13 44.30 0.48 -16.16
C LEU A 13 43.08 1.29 -15.73
N LEU A 14 41.91 1.05 -16.38
CA LEU A 14 40.63 1.51 -15.91
C LEU A 14 40.18 0.61 -14.73
N SER A 15 40.40 1.10 -13.51
CA SER A 15 39.87 0.49 -12.29
C SER A 15 38.38 0.84 -12.22
N ALA A 16 37.52 -0.11 -12.64
CA ALA A 16 36.07 0.02 -12.48
C ALA A 16 35.72 -0.24 -11.00
N CYS A 17 35.50 0.83 -10.24
CA CYS A 17 34.84 0.73 -8.95
C CYS A 17 33.39 0.29 -9.19
N ALA A 18 33.11 -1.01 -9.15
CA ALA A 18 31.74 -1.51 -9.04
C ALA A 18 31.20 -1.10 -7.68
N ALA A 19 30.39 -0.02 -7.65
CA ALA A 19 29.60 0.33 -6.49
C ALA A 19 28.55 -0.80 -6.33
N THR A 20 28.79 -1.71 -5.39
CA THR A 20 27.80 -2.68 -4.94
C THR A 20 26.65 -1.87 -4.31
N ALA A 21 25.49 -1.86 -4.96
CA ALA A 21 24.29 -1.31 -4.36
C ALA A 21 24.05 -2.02 -3.02
N PRO A 22 23.72 -1.29 -1.94
CA PRO A 22 23.45 -1.92 -0.67
C PRO A 22 22.26 -2.89 -0.87
N THR A 23 22.49 -4.15 -0.59
CA THR A 23 21.40 -5.14 -0.52
C THR A 23 20.40 -4.64 0.51
N PRO A 24 19.09 -4.58 0.17
CA PRO A 24 18.07 -4.23 1.14
C PRO A 24 18.22 -5.18 2.34
N ARG A 25 18.56 -4.61 3.51
CA ARG A 25 18.59 -5.38 4.74
C ARG A 25 17.14 -5.84 4.98
N PRO A 26 16.87 -7.16 5.13
CA PRO A 26 15.55 -7.58 5.57
C PRO A 26 15.22 -6.82 6.86
N ALA A 27 14.03 -6.22 6.94
CA ALA A 27 13.57 -5.59 8.17
C ALA A 27 13.61 -6.66 9.26
N SER A 28 14.61 -6.57 10.13
CA SER A 28 14.68 -7.43 11.31
C SER A 28 13.88 -6.74 12.40
N SER A 29 12.87 -7.40 12.94
CA SER A 29 12.20 -6.93 14.13
C SER A 29 13.25 -6.64 15.22
N THR A 30 13.24 -5.41 15.72
CA THR A 30 14.07 -5.00 16.85
C THR A 30 13.44 -5.37 18.17
N LEU A 31 12.16 -5.78 18.14
CA LEU A 31 11.42 -6.23 19.30
C LEU A 31 11.55 -7.74 19.42
N ALA A 32 11.81 -8.22 20.63
CA ALA A 32 11.73 -9.64 20.93
C ALA A 32 10.31 -10.10 20.54
N GLY A 33 10.22 -11.03 19.60
CA GLY A 33 8.93 -11.52 19.11
C GLY A 33 8.07 -12.04 20.26
N ASP A 34 6.77 -11.95 20.10
CA ASP A 34 5.82 -12.58 21.01
C ASP A 34 6.08 -14.10 21.04
N ALA A 35 6.31 -14.65 22.24
CA ALA A 35 6.55 -16.08 22.41
C ALA A 35 5.35 -16.95 21.98
N ALA A 36 4.13 -16.40 21.96
CA ALA A 36 2.92 -17.06 21.50
C ALA A 36 2.83 -17.04 19.93
N HIS A 37 3.52 -16.10 19.29
CA HIS A 37 3.52 -15.92 17.84
C HIS A 37 4.94 -15.68 17.30
N PRO A 38 5.87 -16.63 17.49
CA PRO A 38 7.29 -16.43 17.21
C PRO A 38 7.60 -16.12 15.74
N ASP A 39 6.71 -16.48 14.82
CA ASP A 39 6.85 -16.24 13.38
C ASP A 39 6.04 -15.03 12.89
N ALA A 40 5.23 -14.41 13.74
CA ALA A 40 4.33 -13.30 13.38
C ALA A 40 5.07 -12.04 12.89
N THR A 41 6.33 -11.87 13.28
CA THR A 41 7.15 -10.70 12.93
C THR A 41 7.91 -10.82 11.62
N ARG A 42 7.80 -11.96 10.91
CA ARG A 42 8.54 -12.20 9.66
C ARG A 42 7.66 -11.95 8.44
N ASN A 43 8.18 -11.18 7.49
CA ASN A 43 7.52 -10.92 6.21
C ASN A 43 6.11 -10.31 6.34
N TRP A 44 5.90 -9.49 7.35
CA TRP A 44 4.65 -8.76 7.49
C TRP A 44 4.70 -7.44 6.74
N VAL A 45 3.54 -7.02 6.27
CA VAL A 45 3.32 -5.75 5.59
C VAL A 45 2.14 -5.02 6.21
N ARG A 46 2.23 -3.70 6.17
CA ARG A 46 1.11 -2.80 6.39
C ARG A 46 0.52 -2.45 5.04
N THR A 47 -0.76 -2.75 4.85
CA THR A 47 -1.51 -2.33 3.67
C THR A 47 -2.60 -1.37 4.06
N GLU A 48 -2.71 -0.29 3.32
CA GLU A 48 -3.78 0.70 3.42
C GLU A 48 -4.59 0.69 2.14
N LEU A 49 -5.92 0.64 2.29
CA LEU A 49 -6.88 0.79 1.20
C LEU A 49 -7.73 2.03 1.45
N TYR A 50 -7.84 2.90 0.45
CA TYR A 50 -8.54 4.18 0.54
C TYR A 50 -9.84 4.11 -0.26
N PHE A 51 -10.96 4.36 0.41
CA PHE A 51 -12.31 4.24 -0.15
C PHE A 51 -13.03 5.58 -0.08
N GLY A 52 -13.62 6.05 -1.18
CA GLY A 52 -14.61 7.11 -1.16
C GLY A 52 -15.96 6.55 -0.70
N VAL A 53 -16.54 7.09 0.35
CA VAL A 53 -17.81 6.60 0.89
C VAL A 53 -18.98 7.56 0.70
N GLY A 54 -18.73 8.74 0.15
CA GLY A 54 -19.74 9.72 -0.18
C GLY A 54 -19.13 11.06 -0.59
N VAL A 55 -19.81 11.79 -1.44
CA VAL A 55 -19.40 13.15 -1.84
C VAL A 55 -19.85 14.13 -0.76
N ILE A 56 -18.96 15.04 -0.36
CA ILE A 56 -19.30 16.15 0.53
C ILE A 56 -19.93 17.26 -0.33
N SER A 57 -21.19 17.56 -0.09
CA SER A 57 -21.92 18.65 -0.74
C SER A 57 -22.56 19.55 0.30
N ASP A 58 -22.92 20.77 -0.11
CA ASP A 58 -23.67 21.71 0.75
C ASP A 58 -25.09 21.22 1.06
N GLN A 59 -25.51 20.10 0.45
CA GLN A 59 -26.82 19.49 0.61
C GLN A 59 -26.75 18.13 1.30
N ASP A 60 -25.61 17.80 1.95
CA ASP A 60 -25.46 16.55 2.68
C ASP A 60 -26.54 16.43 3.75
N VAL A 61 -27.42 15.46 3.55
CA VAL A 61 -28.49 15.17 4.49
C VAL A 61 -27.98 14.08 5.44
N GLU A 62 -28.27 14.21 6.72
CA GLU A 62 -27.91 13.23 7.75
C GLU A 62 -28.33 11.79 7.36
N ALA A 63 -29.43 11.66 6.60
CA ALA A 63 -29.91 10.39 6.07
C ALA A 63 -28.90 9.73 5.09
N ASP A 64 -28.25 10.53 4.24
CA ASP A 64 -27.25 10.01 3.28
C ASP A 64 -25.98 9.56 4.00
N ALA A 65 -25.56 10.29 5.03
CA ALA A 65 -24.43 9.92 5.86
C ALA A 65 -24.70 8.58 6.60
N ALA A 66 -25.90 8.41 7.16
CA ALA A 66 -26.31 7.18 7.83
C ALA A 66 -26.38 5.98 6.86
N ALA A 67 -26.91 6.19 5.65
CA ALA A 67 -26.99 5.16 4.61
C ALA A 67 -25.59 4.74 4.13
N ASN A 68 -24.70 5.71 3.94
CA ASN A 68 -23.29 5.47 3.56
C ASN A 68 -22.54 4.68 4.65
N GLU A 69 -22.72 5.05 5.92
CA GLU A 69 -22.11 4.36 7.04
C GLU A 69 -22.65 2.92 7.20
N LYS A 70 -23.94 2.71 6.98
CA LYS A 70 -24.55 1.37 7.00
C LYS A 70 -23.96 0.51 5.88
N ARG A 71 -23.92 0.99 4.64
CA ARG A 71 -23.34 0.29 3.49
C ARG A 71 -21.87 -0.05 3.74
N TRP A 72 -21.12 0.89 4.30
CA TRP A 72 -19.73 0.68 4.66
C TRP A 72 -19.53 -0.48 5.64
N ARG A 73 -20.31 -0.51 6.74
CA ARG A 73 -20.23 -1.61 7.72
C ARG A 73 -20.59 -2.95 7.11
N GLU A 74 -21.66 -3.00 6.32
CA GLU A 74 -22.07 -4.21 5.61
C GLU A 74 -21.00 -4.70 4.63
N PHE A 75 -20.28 -3.79 4.00
CA PHE A 75 -19.14 -4.12 3.14
C PHE A 75 -17.99 -4.72 3.94
N LEU A 76 -17.62 -4.12 5.08
CA LEU A 76 -16.58 -4.67 5.96
C LEU A 76 -16.91 -6.10 6.40
N ASP A 77 -18.14 -6.31 6.86
CA ASP A 77 -18.58 -7.60 7.37
C ASP A 77 -18.58 -8.69 6.28
N ARG A 78 -18.94 -8.34 5.07
CA ARG A 78 -19.08 -9.28 3.97
C ARG A 78 -17.79 -9.53 3.21
N GLU A 79 -17.00 -8.50 2.98
CA GLU A 79 -15.88 -8.57 2.04
C GLU A 79 -14.51 -8.53 2.72
N VAL A 80 -14.36 -7.80 3.82
CA VAL A 80 -13.04 -7.55 4.41
C VAL A 80 -12.77 -8.50 5.56
N THR A 81 -13.62 -8.51 6.57
CA THR A 81 -13.43 -9.31 7.80
C THR A 81 -13.24 -10.81 7.52
N PRO A 82 -13.99 -11.45 6.60
CA PRO A 82 -13.77 -12.86 6.32
C PRO A 82 -12.43 -13.19 5.66
N ARG A 83 -11.81 -12.21 4.99
CA ARG A 83 -10.49 -12.36 4.35
C ARG A 83 -9.33 -12.01 5.28
N PHE A 84 -9.59 -11.12 6.23
CA PHE A 84 -8.62 -10.65 7.21
C PHE A 84 -9.20 -10.74 8.63
N PRO A 85 -9.42 -11.98 9.13
CA PRO A 85 -10.07 -12.20 10.44
C PRO A 85 -9.20 -11.78 11.63
N ASP A 86 -7.89 -11.65 11.44
CA ASP A 86 -6.95 -11.25 12.50
C ASP A 86 -7.10 -9.77 12.90
N GLY A 87 -7.90 -9.02 12.15
CA GLY A 87 -8.27 -7.66 12.49
C GLY A 87 -7.90 -6.63 11.43
N LEU A 88 -8.53 -5.49 11.58
CA LEU A 88 -8.32 -4.31 10.76
C LEU A 88 -8.56 -3.04 11.59
N SER A 89 -7.99 -1.93 11.15
CA SER A 89 -8.33 -0.62 11.70
C SER A 89 -8.94 0.24 10.62
N VAL A 90 -9.96 1.01 10.97
CA VAL A 90 -10.62 1.95 10.06
C VAL A 90 -10.38 3.37 10.54
N PHE A 91 -10.03 4.25 9.63
CA PHE A 91 -9.89 5.68 9.87
C PHE A 91 -10.84 6.45 8.97
N ASP A 92 -11.56 7.41 9.56
CA ASP A 92 -12.29 8.42 8.81
C ASP A 92 -11.31 9.49 8.35
N VAL A 93 -11.34 9.79 7.06
CA VAL A 93 -10.45 10.78 6.46
C VAL A 93 -11.19 11.66 5.47
N TYR A 94 -10.71 12.88 5.32
CA TYR A 94 -11.17 13.79 4.28
C TYR A 94 -10.39 13.49 2.99
N GLY A 95 -11.13 13.22 1.91
CA GLY A 95 -10.58 13.02 0.57
C GLY A 95 -10.84 14.22 -0.33
N GLN A 96 -9.88 14.55 -1.19
CA GLN A 96 -10.06 15.56 -2.21
C GLN A 96 -9.31 15.16 -3.47
N TRP A 97 -9.98 15.27 -4.60
CA TRP A 97 -9.36 14.99 -5.88
C TRP A 97 -9.90 15.90 -6.98
N ARG A 98 -9.26 15.88 -8.11
CA ARG A 98 -9.72 16.55 -9.32
C ARG A 98 -9.58 15.61 -10.50
N THR A 99 -10.67 15.35 -11.18
CA THR A 99 -10.66 14.57 -12.42
C THR A 99 -9.84 15.31 -13.48
N GLN A 100 -8.95 14.58 -14.14
CA GLN A 100 -8.10 15.16 -15.17
C GLN A 100 -8.94 15.77 -16.30
N GLY A 101 -8.64 17.03 -16.67
CA GLY A 101 -9.40 17.77 -17.66
C GLY A 101 -10.65 18.51 -17.14
N GLN A 102 -10.97 18.38 -15.86
CA GLN A 102 -12.03 19.13 -15.22
C GLN A 102 -11.47 20.17 -14.24
N ASN A 103 -12.16 21.31 -14.13
CA ASN A 103 -11.81 22.35 -13.15
C ASN A 103 -12.53 22.18 -11.80
N HIS A 104 -13.38 21.16 -11.70
CA HIS A 104 -14.12 20.88 -10.48
C HIS A 104 -13.28 20.03 -9.51
N ILE A 105 -13.29 20.43 -8.24
CA ILE A 105 -12.68 19.69 -7.15
C ILE A 105 -13.80 18.91 -6.45
N GLU A 106 -13.64 17.61 -6.38
CA GLU A 106 -14.53 16.74 -5.61
C GLU A 106 -13.97 16.56 -4.20
N ARG A 107 -14.85 16.66 -3.22
CA ARG A 107 -14.55 16.41 -1.82
C ARG A 107 -15.35 15.21 -1.35
N LEU A 108 -14.67 14.32 -0.63
CA LEU A 108 -15.24 13.04 -0.26
C LEU A 108 -15.12 12.79 1.24
N HIS A 109 -16.17 12.27 1.83
CA HIS A 109 -16.02 11.43 2.99
C HIS A 109 -15.29 10.17 2.53
N SER A 110 -14.18 9.85 3.18
CA SER A 110 -13.37 8.71 2.82
C SER A 110 -13.03 7.88 4.05
N LYS A 111 -12.80 6.59 3.83
CA LYS A 111 -12.36 5.67 4.86
C LYS A 111 -11.05 5.02 4.43
N VAL A 112 -10.16 4.81 5.38
CA VAL A 112 -8.94 4.04 5.18
C VAL A 112 -9.02 2.78 6.02
N ILE A 113 -8.90 1.62 5.39
CA ILE A 113 -8.65 0.37 6.09
C ILE A 113 -7.15 0.18 6.20
N MET A 114 -6.64 -0.03 7.39
CA MET A 114 -5.27 -0.46 7.64
C MET A 114 -5.27 -1.91 8.08
N LEU A 115 -4.47 -2.72 7.39
CA LEU A 115 -4.30 -4.15 7.60
C LEU A 115 -2.83 -4.45 7.87
N LEU A 116 -2.57 -5.26 8.89
CA LEU A 116 -1.27 -5.88 9.12
C LEU A 116 -1.39 -7.36 8.77
N HIS A 117 -0.58 -7.85 7.84
CA HIS A 117 -0.70 -9.22 7.36
C HIS A 117 0.61 -9.75 6.77
N ALA A 118 0.71 -11.07 6.63
CA ALA A 118 1.83 -11.67 5.93
C ALA A 118 1.81 -11.27 4.43
N ASP A 119 2.98 -11.00 3.85
CA ASP A 119 3.10 -10.76 2.41
C ASP A 119 3.10 -12.08 1.63
N ALA A 120 1.91 -12.62 1.42
CA ALA A 120 1.73 -13.88 0.71
C ALA A 120 0.75 -13.75 -0.47
N PRO A 121 0.80 -14.67 -1.46
CA PRO A 121 -0.05 -14.60 -2.65
C PRO A 121 -1.55 -14.55 -2.35
N LYS A 122 -1.99 -15.29 -1.33
CA LYS A 122 -3.40 -15.29 -0.91
C LYS A 122 -3.86 -13.91 -0.46
N GLN A 123 -3.12 -13.28 0.45
CA GLN A 123 -3.44 -11.95 0.97
C GLN A 123 -3.44 -10.90 -0.13
N ARG A 124 -2.50 -10.98 -1.07
CA ARG A 124 -2.49 -10.08 -2.24
C ARG A 124 -3.73 -10.26 -3.12
N ALA A 125 -4.17 -11.51 -3.35
CA ALA A 125 -5.40 -11.79 -4.10
C ALA A 125 -6.64 -11.31 -3.36
N ASP A 126 -6.71 -11.50 -2.05
CA ASP A 126 -7.80 -11.03 -1.20
C ASP A 126 -7.93 -9.50 -1.22
N LEU A 127 -6.81 -8.77 -1.19
CA LEU A 127 -6.81 -7.31 -1.31
C LEU A 127 -7.38 -6.84 -2.66
N GLU A 128 -7.01 -7.52 -3.76
CA GLU A 128 -7.56 -7.19 -5.08
C GLU A 128 -9.06 -7.54 -5.18
N ALA A 129 -9.49 -8.63 -4.55
CA ALA A 129 -10.90 -8.99 -4.49
C ALA A 129 -11.73 -7.94 -3.73
N ILE A 130 -11.23 -7.43 -2.59
CA ILE A 130 -11.86 -6.34 -1.84
C ILE A 130 -11.99 -5.09 -2.70
N ARG A 131 -10.92 -4.67 -3.37
CA ARG A 131 -10.92 -3.50 -4.25
C ARG A 131 -11.91 -3.64 -5.41
N ALA A 132 -11.95 -4.83 -6.02
CA ALA A 132 -12.89 -5.13 -7.10
C ALA A 132 -14.35 -5.12 -6.63
N ALA A 133 -14.63 -5.69 -5.44
CA ALA A 133 -15.97 -5.72 -4.85
C ALA A 133 -16.49 -4.30 -4.59
N TRP A 134 -15.67 -3.42 -3.98
CA TRP A 134 -16.04 -2.02 -3.74
C TRP A 134 -16.36 -1.29 -5.03
N LYS A 135 -15.47 -1.34 -6.01
CA LYS A 135 -15.68 -0.70 -7.30
C LYS A 135 -16.94 -1.18 -8.01
N LYS A 136 -17.26 -2.48 -7.91
CA LYS A 136 -18.47 -3.05 -8.47
C LYS A 136 -19.73 -2.54 -7.76
N GLU A 137 -19.67 -2.37 -6.45
CA GLU A 137 -20.81 -1.96 -5.62
C GLU A 137 -21.13 -0.47 -5.76
N THR A 138 -20.09 0.36 -5.82
CA THR A 138 -20.22 1.82 -5.79
C THR A 138 -20.12 2.48 -7.16
N GLY A 139 -19.51 1.82 -8.12
CA GLY A 139 -19.16 2.44 -9.41
C GLY A 139 -17.87 3.25 -9.37
N ASP A 140 -17.14 3.25 -8.25
CA ASP A 140 -15.86 3.95 -8.12
C ASP A 140 -14.84 3.46 -9.14
N LEU A 141 -14.08 4.37 -9.72
CA LEU A 141 -13.06 4.04 -10.72
C LEU A 141 -11.86 3.32 -10.08
N SER A 142 -11.52 3.67 -8.86
CA SER A 142 -10.32 3.15 -8.20
C SER A 142 -10.47 3.10 -6.68
N VAL A 143 -9.73 2.18 -6.07
CA VAL A 143 -9.43 2.16 -4.64
C VAL A 143 -7.90 2.21 -4.54
N LEU A 144 -7.35 3.26 -3.95
CA LEU A 144 -5.90 3.37 -3.77
C LEU A 144 -5.44 2.30 -2.79
N ARG A 145 -4.34 1.63 -3.13
CA ARG A 145 -3.64 0.69 -2.26
C ARG A 145 -2.21 1.16 -2.03
N VAL A 146 -1.81 1.21 -0.77
CA VAL A 146 -0.42 1.41 -0.35
C VAL A 146 0.01 0.21 0.46
N THR A 147 1.16 -0.38 0.15
CA THR A 147 1.70 -1.53 0.89
C THR A 147 3.18 -1.27 1.17
N GLN A 148 3.60 -1.47 2.42
CA GLN A 148 4.98 -1.29 2.86
C GLN A 148 5.35 -2.37 3.87
N PRO A 149 6.65 -2.76 3.97
CA PRO A 149 7.12 -3.65 5.02
C PRO A 149 6.78 -3.10 6.41
N ALA A 150 6.42 -3.98 7.31
CA ALA A 150 6.10 -3.63 8.70
C ALA A 150 6.85 -4.54 9.67
N ASP A 151 7.33 -3.93 10.74
CA ASP A 151 7.83 -4.65 11.92
C ASP A 151 6.67 -4.72 12.92
N VAL A 152 6.21 -5.93 13.22
CA VAL A 152 4.99 -6.17 14.00
C VAL A 152 5.32 -7.07 15.18
N SER A 153 4.85 -6.68 16.36
CA SER A 153 4.87 -7.47 17.60
C SER A 153 3.51 -7.39 18.29
N PHE A 154 3.13 -8.43 19.01
CA PHE A 154 1.89 -8.53 19.79
C PHE A 154 2.19 -8.66 21.28
#